data_b41acde3be44c7d5b7f278f01b25fcc1
#
_entry.id   b41acde3be44c7d5b7f278f01b25fcc1
#
_cell.length_a   1.000
_cell.length_b   1.000
_cell.length_c   1.000
_cell.angle_alpha   90.00
_cell.angle_beta   90.00
_cell.angle_gamma   90.00
#
_symmetry.space_group_name_H-M   'P 1'
#
loop_
_entity.id
_entity.type
_entity.pdbx_description
1 polymer ?
#
loop_
_entity_poly.entity_id
_entity_poly.type
_entity_poly.pdbx_seq_one_letter_code
_entity_poly.pdbx_strand_id
1 'polypeptide(L)'
;MKRRVTAALLTLTMVFSLTACGGSKSDSSKDSSKKEEKEATVDTVKDPITISFWHDRTSDTDYAWLKESIDEFNKTNKYGITVEEVGQGYLDDVQAALTTAIAAGDSPVLADLSCNGIPLFASEGVLADMTPYIERDNFDMDNVVKELTDYV
;
A
#
# COMPACT_ATOMS: atom_id res chain seq x y z
N MET A 1 -20.21 -48.82 -20.71
CA MET A 1 -20.31 -47.77 -21.72
C MET A 1 -19.09 -46.87 -21.60
N LYS A 2 -18.17 -46.92 -22.54
CA LYS A 2 -16.89 -46.17 -22.52
C LYS A 2 -17.13 -44.80 -23.21
N ARG A 3 -16.99 -43.69 -22.49
CA ARG A 3 -16.98 -42.35 -23.09
C ARG A 3 -15.52 -41.90 -23.24
N ARG A 4 -15.08 -41.79 -24.46
CA ARG A 4 -13.78 -41.22 -24.88
C ARG A 4 -13.91 -39.70 -24.83
N VAL A 5 -13.05 -39.03 -24.05
CA VAL A 5 -12.89 -37.59 -24.08
C VAL A 5 -11.68 -37.28 -24.94
N THR A 6 -11.91 -36.65 -26.07
CA THR A 6 -10.89 -36.20 -27.03
C THR A 6 -10.35 -34.83 -26.53
N ALA A 7 -9.10 -34.78 -26.17
CA ALA A 7 -8.39 -33.51 -25.87
C ALA A 7 -7.99 -32.82 -27.19
N ALA A 8 -8.49 -31.62 -27.40
CA ALA A 8 -8.05 -30.75 -28.50
C ALA A 8 -6.89 -29.89 -28.02
N LEU A 9 -5.71 -30.14 -28.63
CA LEU A 9 -4.48 -29.35 -28.41
C LEU A 9 -4.53 -28.11 -29.31
N LEU A 10 -4.65 -26.93 -28.69
CA LEU A 10 -4.53 -25.65 -29.41
C LEU A 10 -3.07 -25.17 -29.29
N THR A 11 -2.29 -25.35 -30.33
CA THR A 11 -0.95 -24.77 -30.48
C THR A 11 -1.07 -23.35 -31.04
N LEU A 12 -0.76 -22.35 -30.19
CA LEU A 12 -0.66 -20.95 -30.59
C LEU A 12 0.80 -20.62 -30.96
N THR A 13 1.07 -20.50 -32.26
CA THR A 13 2.38 -20.09 -32.80
C THR A 13 2.52 -18.58 -32.70
N MET A 14 3.44 -18.11 -31.84
CA MET A 14 3.92 -16.71 -31.86
C MET A 14 4.94 -16.49 -32.95
N VAL A 15 4.61 -15.63 -33.90
CA VAL A 15 5.54 -15.14 -34.94
C VAL A 15 6.32 -13.96 -34.33
N PHE A 16 7.64 -14.15 -34.17
CA PHE A 16 8.59 -13.09 -33.88
C PHE A 16 8.97 -12.39 -35.18
N SER A 17 8.62 -11.12 -35.33
CA SER A 17 9.19 -10.24 -36.34
C SER A 17 10.31 -9.37 -35.75
N LEU A 18 11.56 -9.75 -36.03
CA LEU A 18 12.72 -8.89 -35.81
C LEU A 18 12.83 -7.95 -37.00
N THR A 19 12.72 -6.65 -36.77
CA THR A 19 13.25 -5.63 -37.66
C THR A 19 14.47 -4.98 -37.01
N ALA A 20 15.64 -5.36 -37.55
CA ALA A 20 16.88 -4.66 -37.28
C ALA A 20 17.01 -3.51 -38.30
N CYS A 21 17.28 -2.30 -37.82
CA CYS A 21 17.96 -1.29 -38.63
C CYS A 21 18.87 -0.46 -37.74
N GLY A 22 20.13 -0.44 -38.12
CA GLY A 22 21.21 0.19 -37.40
C GLY A 22 21.35 1.69 -37.69
N GLY A 23 22.20 2.36 -36.91
CA GLY A 23 22.65 3.73 -37.15
C GLY A 23 23.28 4.34 -35.90
N SER A 24 24.60 4.39 -35.88
CA SER A 24 25.43 5.07 -34.89
C SER A 24 25.07 6.54 -34.69
N LYS A 25 25.11 7.02 -33.43
CA LYS A 25 26.07 8.03 -32.96
C LYS A 25 25.86 8.29 -31.47
N SER A 26 26.96 8.32 -30.75
CA SER A 26 27.14 8.75 -29.38
C SER A 26 26.62 10.17 -29.15
N ASP A 27 25.81 10.38 -28.10
CA ASP A 27 26.00 11.57 -27.27
C ASP A 27 25.55 11.30 -25.85
N SER A 28 26.39 11.77 -24.93
CA SER A 28 26.30 11.56 -23.50
C SER A 28 25.38 12.66 -22.97
N SER A 29 24.19 12.27 -22.50
CA SER A 29 23.37 13.15 -21.66
C SER A 29 22.78 12.33 -20.51
N LYS A 30 23.30 12.60 -19.34
CA LYS A 30 22.67 12.24 -18.05
C LYS A 30 21.29 12.89 -18.03
N ASP A 31 20.27 12.15 -18.30
CA ASP A 31 18.90 12.53 -17.94
C ASP A 31 18.56 11.85 -16.62
N SER A 32 18.75 12.60 -15.55
CA SER A 32 18.17 12.32 -14.27
C SER A 32 16.69 12.67 -14.37
N SER A 33 15.86 11.69 -14.66
CA SER A 33 14.41 11.79 -14.56
C SER A 33 14.06 12.06 -13.11
N LYS A 34 14.05 13.33 -12.76
CA LYS A 34 13.40 13.87 -11.58
C LYS A 34 11.92 13.56 -11.73
N LYS A 35 11.47 12.52 -11.04
CA LYS A 35 10.06 12.24 -10.86
C LYS A 35 9.50 13.46 -10.14
N GLU A 36 8.82 14.33 -10.83
CA GLU A 36 8.06 15.41 -10.21
C GLU A 36 6.91 14.74 -9.44
N GLU A 37 7.14 14.58 -8.16
CA GLU A 37 6.10 14.28 -7.20
C GLU A 37 5.16 15.49 -7.22
N LYS A 38 4.00 15.31 -7.81
CA LYS A 38 2.95 16.30 -7.85
C LYS A 38 2.51 16.53 -6.42
N GLU A 39 2.88 17.68 -5.87
CA GLU A 39 2.39 18.20 -4.60
C GLU A 39 0.85 18.11 -4.59
N ALA A 40 0.32 17.15 -3.85
CA ALA A 40 -1.12 17.02 -3.68
C ALA A 40 -1.58 18.14 -2.76
N THR A 41 -2.03 19.22 -3.34
CA THR A 41 -2.77 20.25 -2.60
C THR A 41 -4.01 19.59 -2.00
N VAL A 42 -4.18 19.73 -0.68
CA VAL A 42 -5.37 19.26 0.04
C VAL A 42 -6.55 20.17 -0.33
N ASP A 43 -6.97 20.10 -1.57
CA ASP A 43 -8.23 20.66 -2.02
C ASP A 43 -9.25 19.53 -2.08
N THR A 44 -10.22 19.62 -1.17
CA THR A 44 -11.48 18.86 -1.11
C THR A 44 -11.56 17.66 -2.06
N VAL A 45 -11.42 16.46 -1.50
CA VAL A 45 -11.66 15.23 -2.25
C VAL A 45 -13.04 15.36 -2.93
N LYS A 46 -13.05 15.41 -4.25
CA LYS A 46 -14.27 15.62 -5.02
C LYS A 46 -15.19 14.41 -5.00
N ASP A 47 -14.60 13.22 -4.81
CA ASP A 47 -15.30 11.95 -4.73
C ASP A 47 -15.00 11.25 -3.41
N PRO A 48 -16.03 10.75 -2.69
CA PRO A 48 -15.83 9.95 -1.50
C PRO A 48 -14.96 8.74 -1.79
N ILE A 49 -14.01 8.44 -0.90
CA ILE A 49 -13.15 7.27 -0.99
C ILE A 49 -13.30 6.40 0.25
N THR A 50 -13.22 5.09 0.06
CA THR A 50 -13.15 4.13 1.14
C THR A 50 -11.74 3.55 1.19
N ILE A 51 -11.15 3.51 2.38
CA ILE A 51 -9.85 2.91 2.63
C ILE A 51 -9.98 1.78 3.64
N SER A 52 -9.21 0.71 3.43
CA SER A 52 -9.16 -0.42 4.37
C SER A 52 -8.07 -0.24 5.40
N PHE A 53 -8.37 -0.60 6.64
CA PHE A 53 -7.44 -0.63 7.76
C PHE A 53 -7.40 -2.02 8.39
N TRP A 54 -6.27 -2.72 8.30
CA TRP A 54 -6.07 -4.03 8.91
C TRP A 54 -5.39 -3.89 10.27
N HIS A 55 -5.95 -4.56 11.28
CA HIS A 55 -5.51 -4.38 12.66
C HIS A 55 -5.52 -5.70 13.46
N ASP A 56 -4.84 -5.68 14.60
CA ASP A 56 -4.71 -6.79 15.53
C ASP A 56 -5.64 -6.69 16.76
N ARG A 57 -6.56 -5.74 16.78
CA ARG A 57 -7.43 -5.50 17.95
C ARG A 57 -8.46 -6.60 18.05
N THR A 58 -8.18 -7.61 18.90
CA THR A 58 -9.01 -8.80 19.09
C THR A 58 -9.71 -8.84 20.43
N SER A 59 -9.27 -8.03 21.43
CA SER A 59 -9.96 -7.90 22.71
C SER A 59 -11.18 -6.99 22.58
N ASP A 60 -12.27 -7.33 23.27
CA ASP A 60 -13.50 -6.53 23.26
C ASP A 60 -13.26 -5.05 23.63
N THR A 61 -12.33 -4.79 24.55
CA THR A 61 -12.02 -3.44 25.01
C THR A 61 -11.24 -2.64 23.97
N ASP A 62 -10.18 -3.22 23.40
CA ASP A 62 -9.33 -2.55 22.41
C ASP A 62 -10.08 -2.34 21.11
N TYR A 63 -10.87 -3.33 20.71
CA TYR A 63 -11.71 -3.22 19.51
C TYR A 63 -12.80 -2.16 19.69
N ALA A 64 -13.46 -2.09 20.86
CA ALA A 64 -14.49 -1.07 21.12
C ALA A 64 -13.92 0.35 21.00
N TRP A 65 -12.73 0.58 21.58
CA TRP A 65 -12.05 1.88 21.46
C TRP A 65 -11.69 2.22 20.01
N LEU A 66 -11.11 1.26 19.28
CA LEU A 66 -10.76 1.46 17.87
C LEU A 66 -11.98 1.79 17.03
N LYS A 67 -13.04 1.01 17.21
CA LYS A 67 -14.32 1.21 16.50
C LYS A 67 -14.91 2.60 16.78
N GLU A 68 -14.95 3.03 18.04
CA GLU A 68 -15.44 4.36 18.38
C GLU A 68 -14.61 5.46 17.69
N SER A 69 -13.28 5.31 17.67
CA SER A 69 -12.37 6.26 17.01
C SER A 69 -12.60 6.33 15.51
N ILE A 70 -12.79 5.18 14.84
CA ILE A 70 -13.06 5.11 13.41
C ILE A 70 -14.46 5.66 13.09
N ASP A 71 -15.47 5.30 13.89
CA ASP A 71 -16.84 5.81 13.72
C ASP A 71 -16.87 7.35 13.85
N GLU A 72 -16.12 7.92 14.81
CA GLU A 72 -16.02 9.37 14.98
C GLU A 72 -15.28 10.02 13.79
N PHE A 73 -14.16 9.44 13.34
CA PHE A 73 -13.46 9.91 12.15
C PHE A 73 -14.38 9.88 10.92
N ASN A 74 -15.02 8.76 10.66
CA ASN A 74 -15.91 8.60 9.50
C ASN A 74 -17.06 9.61 9.51
N LYS A 75 -17.54 9.98 10.68
CA LYS A 75 -18.62 10.94 10.85
C LYS A 75 -18.18 12.41 10.72
N THR A 76 -16.97 12.72 11.15
CA THR A 76 -16.53 14.13 11.34
C THR A 76 -15.51 14.61 10.31
N ASN A 77 -14.81 13.70 9.60
CA ASN A 77 -13.82 14.14 8.62
C ASN A 77 -14.47 14.90 7.47
N LYS A 78 -13.76 15.93 7.01
CA LYS A 78 -14.20 16.82 5.93
C LYS A 78 -13.69 16.40 4.54
N TYR A 79 -12.96 15.29 4.49
CA TYR A 79 -12.25 14.85 3.29
C TYR A 79 -13.04 13.83 2.47
N GLY A 80 -14.20 13.39 2.94
CA GLY A 80 -14.99 12.36 2.27
C GLY A 80 -14.36 10.98 2.34
N ILE A 81 -13.53 10.73 3.36
CA ILE A 81 -12.86 9.44 3.57
C ILE A 81 -13.72 8.58 4.48
N THR A 82 -13.93 7.32 4.10
CA THR A 82 -14.51 6.29 4.96
C THR A 82 -13.42 5.25 5.24
N VAL A 83 -13.16 4.99 6.52
CA VAL A 83 -12.28 3.91 6.96
C VAL A 83 -13.12 2.66 7.23
N GLU A 84 -12.80 1.56 6.57
CA GLU A 84 -13.33 0.23 6.86
C GLU A 84 -12.23 -0.59 7.57
N GLU A 85 -12.50 -0.95 8.83
CA GLU A 85 -11.56 -1.74 9.62
C GLU A 85 -11.78 -3.24 9.41
N VAL A 86 -10.70 -4.01 9.43
CA VAL A 86 -10.70 -5.46 9.30
C VAL A 86 -9.74 -6.06 10.30
N GLY A 87 -10.29 -6.77 11.29
CA GLY A 87 -9.49 -7.53 12.26
C GLY A 87 -8.87 -8.76 11.59
N GLN A 88 -7.55 -8.87 11.66
CA GLN A 88 -6.80 -9.98 11.06
C GLN A 88 -6.34 -11.02 12.09
N GLY A 89 -6.58 -10.82 13.37
CA GLY A 89 -6.09 -11.66 14.45
C GLY A 89 -5.01 -10.94 15.26
N TYR A 90 -3.91 -11.61 15.58
CA TYR A 90 -2.78 -11.00 16.26
C TYR A 90 -1.82 -10.31 15.29
N LEU A 91 -0.84 -9.54 15.78
CA LEU A 91 0.13 -8.81 14.93
C LEU A 91 0.83 -9.71 13.91
N ASP A 92 1.16 -10.95 14.28
CA ASP A 92 1.78 -11.92 13.35
C ASP A 92 0.81 -12.33 12.23
N ASP A 93 -0.49 -12.42 12.53
CA ASP A 93 -1.51 -12.73 11.53
C ASP A 93 -1.70 -11.55 10.58
N VAL A 94 -1.71 -10.31 11.09
CA VAL A 94 -1.74 -9.10 10.26
C VAL A 94 -0.55 -9.08 9.29
N GLN A 95 0.67 -9.37 9.81
CA GLN A 95 1.88 -9.37 9.00
C GLN A 95 1.86 -10.46 7.92
N ALA A 96 1.38 -11.67 8.25
CA ALA A 96 1.26 -12.77 7.30
C ALA A 96 0.23 -12.47 6.21
N ALA A 97 -0.94 -11.94 6.61
CA ALA A 97 -1.99 -11.51 5.69
C ALA A 97 -1.49 -10.40 4.76
N LEU A 98 -0.81 -9.39 5.32
CA LEU A 98 -0.25 -8.28 4.55
C LEU A 98 0.78 -8.76 3.52
N THR A 99 1.70 -9.66 3.90
CA THR A 99 2.67 -10.25 2.98
C THR A 99 1.97 -10.93 1.79
N THR A 100 0.89 -11.65 2.06
CA THR A 100 0.11 -12.33 1.02
C THR A 100 -0.60 -11.32 0.11
N ALA A 101 -1.22 -10.31 0.69
CA ALA A 101 -1.96 -9.28 -0.03
C ALA A 101 -1.05 -8.42 -0.91
N ILE A 102 0.14 -8.05 -0.43
CA ILE A 102 1.15 -7.34 -1.22
C ILE A 102 1.56 -8.16 -2.44
N ALA A 103 1.83 -9.46 -2.27
CA ALA A 103 2.18 -10.35 -3.37
C ALA A 103 1.04 -10.50 -4.40
N ALA A 104 -0.21 -10.38 -3.95
CA ALA A 104 -1.39 -10.41 -4.80
C ALA A 104 -1.71 -9.04 -5.46
N GLY A 105 -1.09 -7.96 -5.02
CA GLY A 105 -1.40 -6.59 -5.45
C GLY A 105 -2.71 -6.03 -4.89
N ASP A 106 -3.16 -6.55 -3.75
CA ASP A 106 -4.44 -6.21 -3.10
C ASP A 106 -4.22 -5.89 -1.60
N SER A 107 -3.21 -5.08 -1.31
CA SER A 107 -2.89 -4.68 0.06
C SER A 107 -3.86 -3.61 0.59
N PRO A 108 -4.10 -3.58 1.92
CA PRO A 108 -4.85 -2.50 2.54
C PRO A 108 -4.10 -1.16 2.42
N VAL A 109 -4.83 -0.07 2.62
CA VAL A 109 -4.21 1.27 2.67
C VAL A 109 -3.49 1.50 3.98
N LEU A 110 -4.02 0.97 5.09
CA LEU A 110 -3.43 1.06 6.42
C LEU A 110 -3.33 -0.34 7.04
N ALA A 111 -2.28 -0.58 7.79
CA ALA A 111 -2.13 -1.80 8.58
C ALA A 111 -1.38 -1.53 9.89
N ASP A 112 -1.79 -2.20 10.96
CA ASP A 112 -0.99 -2.30 12.18
C ASP A 112 0.21 -3.21 11.90
N LEU A 113 1.39 -2.74 12.29
CA LEU A 113 2.62 -3.53 12.18
C LEU A 113 3.37 -3.50 13.51
N SER A 114 4.02 -4.61 13.83
CA SER A 114 5.00 -4.62 14.91
C SER A 114 6.22 -3.79 14.52
N CYS A 115 6.93 -3.25 15.51
CA CYS A 115 8.19 -2.54 15.28
C CYS A 115 9.23 -3.40 14.53
N ASN A 116 9.18 -4.73 14.68
CA ASN A 116 10.06 -5.65 13.93
C ASN A 116 9.60 -5.85 12.48
N GLY A 117 8.33 -5.65 12.19
CA GLY A 117 7.77 -5.79 10.83
C GLY A 117 8.03 -4.57 9.95
N ILE A 118 8.04 -3.38 10.52
CA ILE A 118 8.19 -2.13 9.76
C ILE A 118 9.47 -2.10 8.92
N PRO A 119 10.69 -2.40 9.46
CA PRO A 119 11.91 -2.38 8.66
C PRO A 119 11.88 -3.37 7.48
N LEU A 120 11.21 -4.52 7.65
CA LEU A 120 11.08 -5.50 6.58
C LEU A 120 10.29 -4.90 5.41
N PHE A 121 9.07 -4.42 5.66
CA PHE A 121 8.22 -3.85 4.62
C PHE A 121 8.77 -2.54 4.05
N ALA A 122 9.47 -1.74 4.86
CA ALA A 122 10.15 -0.54 4.39
C ALA A 122 11.27 -0.88 3.39
N SER A 123 12.08 -1.91 3.68
CA SER A 123 13.16 -2.36 2.78
C SER A 123 12.65 -2.90 1.45
N GLU A 124 11.44 -3.45 1.43
CA GLU A 124 10.75 -3.93 0.22
C GLU A 124 10.10 -2.77 -0.58
N GLY A 125 10.11 -1.56 -0.05
CA GLY A 125 9.54 -0.37 -0.69
C GLY A 125 8.02 -0.39 -0.80
N VAL A 126 7.34 -1.14 0.08
CA VAL A 126 5.87 -1.25 0.08
C VAL A 126 5.19 -0.29 1.05
N LEU A 127 5.95 0.33 1.94
CA LEU A 127 5.46 1.39 2.82
C LEU A 127 5.65 2.76 2.17
N ALA A 128 4.68 3.64 2.36
CA ALA A 128 4.78 5.03 1.96
C ALA A 128 5.69 5.81 2.93
N ASP A 129 6.60 6.63 2.40
CA ASP A 129 7.33 7.60 3.20
C ASP A 129 6.38 8.70 3.68
N MET A 130 6.22 8.83 4.99
CA MET A 130 5.34 9.82 5.61
C MET A 130 6.02 11.18 5.82
N THR A 131 7.34 11.27 5.68
CA THR A 131 8.11 12.51 5.93
C THR A 131 7.58 13.71 5.16
N PRO A 132 7.30 13.64 3.85
CA PRO A 132 6.77 14.79 3.11
C PRO A 132 5.42 15.28 3.62
N TYR A 133 4.59 14.37 4.14
CA TYR A 133 3.26 14.72 4.68
C TYR A 133 3.37 15.36 6.05
N ILE A 134 4.26 14.86 6.91
CA ILE A 134 4.57 15.42 8.23
C ILE A 134 5.06 16.86 8.07
N GLU A 135 6.00 17.09 7.15
CA GLU A 135 6.55 18.41 6.86
C GLU A 135 5.48 19.37 6.28
N ARG A 136 4.71 18.90 5.29
CA ARG A 136 3.65 19.69 4.67
C ARG A 136 2.61 20.18 5.67
N ASP A 137 2.17 19.29 6.56
CA ASP A 137 1.11 19.58 7.52
C ASP A 137 1.65 20.21 8.80
N ASN A 138 2.96 20.39 8.89
CA ASN A 138 3.65 20.89 10.09
C ASN A 138 3.20 20.12 11.34
N PHE A 139 3.16 18.77 11.21
CA PHE A 139 2.70 17.90 12.27
C PHE A 139 3.63 18.00 13.48
N ASP A 140 3.02 18.14 14.67
CA ASP A 140 3.76 18.25 15.93
C ASP A 140 4.35 16.89 16.34
N MET A 141 5.63 16.71 16.05
CA MET A 141 6.39 15.50 16.40
C MET A 141 6.87 15.48 17.87
N ASP A 142 6.71 16.57 18.63
CA ASP A 142 7.16 16.62 20.03
C ASP A 142 6.35 15.68 20.93
N ASN A 143 5.16 15.29 20.48
CA ASN A 143 4.31 14.30 21.18
C ASN A 143 4.62 12.85 20.76
N VAL A 144 5.56 12.63 19.87
CA VAL A 144 5.98 11.29 19.42
C VAL A 144 7.30 10.93 20.08
N VAL A 145 7.38 9.72 20.65
CA VAL A 145 8.61 9.25 21.31
C VAL A 145 9.69 9.07 20.26
N LYS A 146 10.70 9.95 20.28
CA LYS A 146 11.76 10.02 19.28
C LYS A 146 12.49 8.68 19.07
N GLU A 147 12.76 7.96 20.15
CA GLU A 147 13.42 6.65 20.11
C GLU A 147 12.62 5.60 19.31
N LEU A 148 11.32 5.76 19.20
CA LEU A 148 10.49 4.88 18.38
C LEU A 148 10.51 5.30 16.90
N THR A 149 10.61 6.58 16.61
CA THR A 149 10.68 7.07 15.23
C THR A 149 12.07 6.90 14.62
N ASP A 150 13.13 6.92 15.43
CA ASP A 150 14.50 6.70 14.95
C ASP A 150 14.79 5.20 14.65
N TYR A 151 13.88 4.29 15.07
CA TYR A 151 14.03 2.85 14.86
C TYR A 151 13.47 2.38 13.51
N VAL A 152 12.57 3.14 12.91
CA VAL A 152 11.79 2.74 11.70
C VAL A 152 12.12 3.69 10.50
#